data_1aac58327e7534f4fb154ebe0665d833
#
_entry.id   1aac58327e7534f4fb154ebe0665d833
#
_cell.length_a   1.000
_cell.length_b   1.000
_cell.length_c   1.000
_cell.angle_alpha   90.00
_cell.angle_beta   90.00
_cell.angle_gamma   90.00
#
_symmetry.space_group_name_H-M   'P 1'
#
loop_
_entity.id
_entity.type
_entity.pdbx_description
1 polymer ?
#
loop_
_entity_poly.entity_id
_entity_poly.type
_entity_poly.pdbx_seq_one_letter_code
_entity_poly.pdbx_strand_id
1 'polypeptide(L)'
;MNPKTQLGYCCINLNLRQIPITVNRTCRKATFQSGGLPHVSNLALQNIRDLVEIIKWNEKNGFKVYRMSSNMFPWMSEYELKDLPDYQKISTILKGAGRLAIKYGQRLSFHPGPFNVLGSPNPVLVTKTTKELNQTAEIMDIMGLEQSNHYPINIHCNGVYGDKKATLQRWSDNYKNLSVSAQARLVVENDDKGSMYSVQDLY
;
A
#
# COMPACT_ATOMS: atom_id res chain seq x y z
N MET A 1 13.95 -27.62 -9.80
CA MET A 1 13.14 -26.91 -10.81
C MET A 1 13.42 -25.43 -10.66
N ASN A 2 13.89 -24.75 -11.72
CA ASN A 2 13.97 -23.30 -11.68
C ASN A 2 12.58 -22.75 -11.39
N PRO A 3 12.40 -21.88 -10.38
CA PRO A 3 11.12 -21.23 -10.18
C PRO A 3 10.78 -20.49 -11.47
N LYS A 4 9.64 -20.80 -12.07
CA LYS A 4 9.20 -20.10 -13.28
C LYS A 4 9.13 -18.61 -12.94
N THR A 5 9.83 -17.80 -13.72
CA THR A 5 9.74 -16.33 -13.64
C THR A 5 8.27 -15.92 -13.75
N GLN A 6 7.79 -15.15 -12.78
CA GLN A 6 6.42 -14.63 -12.78
C GLN A 6 6.42 -13.18 -13.27
N LEU A 7 5.51 -12.89 -14.18
CA LEU A 7 5.31 -11.53 -14.66
C LEU A 7 4.42 -10.75 -13.71
N GLY A 8 4.74 -9.47 -13.54
CA GLY A 8 3.97 -8.53 -12.73
C GLY A 8 4.06 -7.10 -13.24
N TYR A 9 3.23 -6.24 -12.68
CA TYR A 9 3.24 -4.79 -12.96
C TYR A 9 2.74 -3.98 -11.77
N CYS A 10 2.90 -2.65 -11.87
CA CYS A 10 2.61 -1.72 -10.78
C CYS A 10 1.38 -0.87 -11.10
N CYS A 11 0.49 -0.75 -10.14
CA CYS A 11 -0.58 0.25 -10.01
C CYS A 11 -1.57 0.33 -11.18
N ILE A 12 -1.14 0.63 -12.40
CA ILE A 12 -2.01 0.95 -13.53
C ILE A 12 -1.92 -0.13 -14.60
N ASN A 13 -3.06 -0.77 -14.86
CA ASN A 13 -3.22 -1.63 -16.02
C ASN A 13 -3.63 -0.77 -17.22
N LEU A 14 -2.71 -0.60 -18.18
CA LEU A 14 -2.93 0.28 -19.33
C LEU A 14 -4.04 -0.22 -20.26
N ASN A 15 -4.24 -1.54 -20.37
CA ASN A 15 -5.31 -2.11 -21.19
C ASN A 15 -6.69 -1.85 -20.57
N LEU A 16 -6.82 -2.06 -19.25
CA LEU A 16 -8.08 -1.84 -18.54
C LEU A 16 -8.41 -0.36 -18.35
N ARG A 17 -7.38 0.51 -18.33
CA ARG A 17 -7.59 1.96 -18.23
C ARG A 17 -8.37 2.52 -19.41
N GLN A 18 -8.32 1.88 -20.58
CA GLN A 18 -9.10 2.29 -21.77
C GLN A 18 -10.62 2.12 -21.56
N ILE A 19 -11.03 1.23 -20.67
CA ILE A 19 -12.42 0.96 -20.29
C ILE A 19 -12.73 1.38 -18.85
N PRO A 20 -12.28 2.52 -18.41
CA PRO A 20 -12.08 3.17 -17.11
C PRO A 20 -12.00 2.25 -15.83
N ILE A 21 -11.40 1.08 -15.95
CA ILE A 21 -11.12 0.21 -14.79
C ILE A 21 -9.73 0.59 -14.21
N THR A 22 -9.72 1.08 -12.97
CA THR A 22 -8.48 1.51 -12.29
C THR A 22 -8.65 1.52 -10.76
N VAL A 23 -7.58 1.22 -10.03
CA VAL A 23 -7.50 1.33 -8.56
C VAL A 23 -6.79 2.61 -8.11
N ASN A 24 -6.68 3.59 -9.00
CA ASN A 24 -5.87 4.79 -8.77
C ASN A 24 -6.71 6.08 -8.78
N ARG A 25 -8.02 5.99 -8.52
CA ARG A 25 -8.85 7.17 -8.36
C ARG A 25 -8.52 7.86 -7.05
N THR A 26 -8.29 9.16 -7.13
CA THR A 26 -7.99 10.01 -5.99
C THR A 26 -8.62 11.38 -6.15
N CYS A 27 -8.45 12.27 -5.18
CA CYS A 27 -8.93 13.64 -5.25
C CYS A 27 -7.91 14.62 -4.67
N ARG A 28 -8.04 15.89 -5.03
CA ARG A 28 -7.23 16.97 -4.46
C ARG A 28 -7.66 17.25 -3.01
N LYS A 29 -6.76 17.86 -2.22
CA LYS A 29 -7.02 18.24 -0.82
C LYS A 29 -8.28 19.08 -0.67
N ALA A 30 -8.47 20.08 -1.52
CA ALA A 30 -9.67 20.91 -1.50
C ALA A 30 -10.96 20.11 -1.73
N THR A 31 -10.93 19.12 -2.63
CA THR A 31 -12.07 18.23 -2.88
C THR A 31 -12.33 17.30 -1.68
N PHE A 32 -11.27 16.80 -1.04
CA PHE A 32 -11.41 16.04 0.21
C PHE A 32 -12.02 16.90 1.33
N GLN A 33 -11.54 18.14 1.49
CA GLN A 33 -12.04 19.06 2.51
C GLN A 33 -13.52 19.43 2.31
N SER A 34 -13.96 19.61 1.08
CA SER A 34 -15.35 19.94 0.76
C SER A 34 -16.28 18.73 0.73
N GLY A 35 -15.81 17.59 0.23
CA GLY A 35 -16.61 16.37 0.06
C GLY A 35 -16.57 15.41 1.24
N GLY A 36 -15.57 15.54 2.11
CA GLY A 36 -15.40 14.75 3.33
C GLY A 36 -15.31 13.24 3.10
N LEU A 37 -15.62 12.49 4.15
CA LEU A 37 -15.61 11.02 4.14
C LEU A 37 -16.54 10.40 3.08
N PRO A 38 -17.75 10.93 2.80
CA PRO A 38 -18.60 10.36 1.75
C PRO A 38 -17.93 10.36 0.37
N HIS A 39 -17.19 11.41 0.03
CA HIS A 39 -16.52 11.51 -1.26
C HIS A 39 -15.39 10.47 -1.39
N VAL A 40 -14.49 10.38 -0.40
CA VAL A 40 -13.38 9.41 -0.43
C VAL A 40 -13.86 7.97 -0.27
N SER A 41 -14.94 7.74 0.48
CA SER A 41 -15.59 6.43 0.58
C SER A 41 -16.06 5.92 -0.77
N ASN A 42 -16.73 6.78 -1.55
CA ASN A 42 -17.18 6.42 -2.90
C ASN A 42 -15.99 6.13 -3.84
N LEU A 43 -14.92 6.94 -3.79
CA LEU A 43 -13.70 6.68 -4.58
C LEU A 43 -13.05 5.34 -4.19
N ALA A 44 -12.90 5.08 -2.89
CA ALA A 44 -12.37 3.82 -2.39
C ALA A 44 -13.23 2.64 -2.83
N LEU A 45 -14.56 2.73 -2.69
CA LEU A 45 -15.48 1.67 -3.12
C LEU A 45 -15.34 1.37 -4.61
N GLN A 46 -15.21 2.39 -5.47
CA GLN A 46 -14.97 2.21 -6.91
C GLN A 46 -13.63 1.54 -7.17
N ASN A 47 -12.54 1.99 -6.52
CA ASN A 47 -11.23 1.40 -6.63
C ASN A 47 -11.23 -0.09 -6.24
N ILE A 48 -11.93 -0.44 -5.15
CA ILE A 48 -11.99 -1.83 -4.67
C ILE A 48 -12.82 -2.73 -5.60
N ARG A 49 -13.89 -2.21 -6.20
CA ARG A 49 -14.63 -2.94 -7.26
C ARG A 49 -13.72 -3.24 -8.45
N ASP A 50 -12.96 -2.27 -8.89
CA ASP A 50 -12.06 -2.41 -10.02
C ASP A 50 -10.85 -3.29 -9.70
N LEU A 51 -10.43 -3.39 -8.44
CA LEU A 51 -9.41 -4.35 -8.01
C LEU A 51 -9.83 -5.79 -8.34
N VAL A 52 -11.09 -6.14 -8.14
CA VAL A 52 -11.63 -7.47 -8.47
C VAL A 52 -11.49 -7.74 -9.97
N GLU A 53 -11.81 -6.77 -10.81
CA GLU A 53 -11.69 -6.91 -12.27
C GLU A 53 -10.22 -6.99 -12.73
N ILE A 54 -9.33 -6.25 -12.08
CA ILE A 54 -7.87 -6.35 -12.32
C ILE A 54 -7.35 -7.76 -11.96
N ILE A 55 -7.74 -8.31 -10.81
CA ILE A 55 -7.33 -9.66 -10.39
C ILE A 55 -7.81 -10.72 -11.40
N LYS A 56 -9.04 -10.62 -11.88
CA LYS A 56 -9.57 -11.51 -12.91
C LYS A 56 -8.84 -11.37 -14.25
N TRP A 57 -8.56 -10.13 -14.65
CA TRP A 57 -7.80 -9.85 -15.86
C TRP A 57 -6.37 -10.39 -15.78
N ASN A 58 -5.72 -10.23 -14.64
CA ASN A 58 -4.39 -10.78 -14.38
C ASN A 58 -4.36 -12.30 -14.56
N GLU A 59 -5.33 -13.00 -13.98
CA GLU A 59 -5.43 -14.46 -14.15
C GLU A 59 -5.58 -14.86 -15.61
N LYS A 60 -6.47 -14.20 -16.33
CA LYS A 60 -6.71 -14.47 -17.76
C LYS A 60 -5.46 -14.23 -18.63
N ASN A 61 -4.61 -13.28 -18.24
CA ASN A 61 -3.45 -12.86 -19.03
C ASN A 61 -2.10 -13.35 -18.46
N GLY A 62 -2.11 -14.24 -17.45
CA GLY A 62 -0.91 -14.86 -16.91
C GLY A 62 -0.04 -13.99 -16.02
N PHE A 63 -0.56 -12.85 -15.52
CA PHE A 63 0.15 -12.01 -14.54
C PHE A 63 -0.08 -12.53 -13.12
N LYS A 64 1.00 -12.83 -12.42
CA LYS A 64 0.94 -13.40 -11.07
C LYS A 64 1.43 -12.45 -9.98
N VAL A 65 2.01 -11.31 -10.32
CA VAL A 65 2.47 -10.31 -9.36
C VAL A 65 1.82 -8.95 -9.68
N TYR A 66 1.19 -8.35 -8.67
CA TYR A 66 0.55 -7.05 -8.85
C TYR A 66 0.80 -6.14 -7.65
N ARG A 67 1.39 -4.96 -7.89
CA ARG A 67 1.54 -3.90 -6.90
C ARG A 67 0.33 -3.00 -6.93
N MET A 68 -0.50 -3.07 -5.89
CA MET A 68 -1.69 -2.24 -5.73
C MET A 68 -1.32 -0.76 -5.55
N SER A 69 -2.20 0.14 -5.98
CA SER A 69 -1.96 1.58 -5.90
C SER A 69 -2.05 2.10 -4.46
N SER A 70 -1.13 2.98 -4.08
CA SER A 70 -1.22 3.75 -2.83
C SER A 70 -2.44 4.68 -2.78
N ASN A 71 -3.03 5.03 -3.93
CA ASN A 71 -4.24 5.86 -4.01
C ASN A 71 -5.54 5.06 -3.86
N MET A 72 -5.48 3.75 -3.60
CA MET A 72 -6.67 2.90 -3.49
C MET A 72 -7.64 3.40 -2.42
N PHE A 73 -7.12 3.98 -1.34
CA PHE A 73 -7.85 4.69 -0.30
C PHE A 73 -7.33 6.13 -0.21
N PRO A 74 -7.92 7.08 -0.94
CA PRO A 74 -7.44 8.46 -0.94
C PRO A 74 -7.47 9.08 0.47
N TRP A 75 -6.38 9.77 0.87
CA TRP A 75 -6.28 10.48 2.14
C TRP A 75 -6.42 9.58 3.38
N MET A 76 -6.10 8.28 3.30
CA MET A 76 -6.36 7.34 4.39
C MET A 76 -5.64 7.69 5.70
N SER A 77 -4.57 8.46 5.69
CA SER A 77 -3.94 8.97 6.93
C SER A 77 -4.83 9.94 7.73
N GLU A 78 -5.90 10.47 7.13
CA GLU A 78 -6.78 11.48 7.75
C GLU A 78 -8.05 10.90 8.39
N TYR A 79 -8.31 9.57 8.26
CA TYR A 79 -9.49 8.90 8.82
C TYR A 79 -9.16 7.46 9.23
N GLU A 80 -10.06 6.78 9.93
CA GLU A 80 -10.00 5.33 10.12
C GLU A 80 -10.85 4.64 9.04
N LEU A 81 -10.42 3.47 8.54
CA LEU A 81 -11.15 2.75 7.48
C LEU A 81 -12.61 2.50 7.87
N LYS A 82 -12.86 2.18 9.14
CA LYS A 82 -14.21 1.93 9.69
C LYS A 82 -15.14 3.14 9.66
N ASP A 83 -14.58 4.35 9.57
CA ASP A 83 -15.36 5.60 9.55
C ASP A 83 -15.94 5.92 8.16
N LEU A 84 -15.51 5.17 7.13
CA LEU A 84 -16.03 5.32 5.77
C LEU A 84 -17.51 4.87 5.71
N PRO A 85 -18.43 5.69 5.17
CA PRO A 85 -19.84 5.30 5.01
C PRO A 85 -20.08 3.96 4.31
N ASP A 86 -19.21 3.59 3.37
CA ASP A 86 -19.32 2.32 2.64
C ASP A 86 -18.41 1.21 3.20
N TYR A 87 -17.88 1.35 4.42
CA TYR A 87 -16.92 0.40 4.99
C TYR A 87 -17.36 -1.06 4.91
N GLN A 88 -18.61 -1.38 5.22
CA GLN A 88 -19.11 -2.75 5.17
C GLN A 88 -19.07 -3.35 3.75
N LYS A 89 -19.44 -2.54 2.74
CA LYS A 89 -19.38 -2.94 1.33
C LYS A 89 -17.93 -3.12 0.89
N ILE A 90 -17.07 -2.15 1.23
CA ILE A 90 -15.63 -2.16 0.93
C ILE A 90 -14.99 -3.41 1.54
N SER A 91 -15.20 -3.67 2.83
CA SER A 91 -14.67 -4.85 3.53
C SER A 91 -15.13 -6.16 2.90
N THR A 92 -16.42 -6.26 2.52
CA THR A 92 -16.95 -7.44 1.85
C THR A 92 -16.28 -7.70 0.51
N ILE A 93 -16.08 -6.65 -0.30
CA ILE A 93 -15.45 -6.76 -1.62
C ILE A 93 -13.95 -7.05 -1.47
N LEU A 94 -13.25 -6.42 -0.51
CA LEU A 94 -11.84 -6.73 -0.21
C LEU A 94 -11.65 -8.20 0.16
N LYS A 95 -12.50 -8.77 1.03
CA LYS A 95 -12.47 -10.21 1.34
C LYS A 95 -12.65 -11.07 0.10
N GLY A 96 -13.53 -10.67 -0.81
CA GLY A 96 -13.74 -11.32 -2.09
C GLY A 96 -12.51 -11.25 -2.99
N ALA A 97 -11.90 -10.07 -3.12
CA ALA A 97 -10.70 -9.83 -3.89
C ALA A 97 -9.51 -10.66 -3.39
N GLY A 98 -9.31 -10.68 -2.07
CA GLY A 98 -8.24 -11.50 -1.46
C GLY A 98 -8.42 -12.99 -1.71
N ARG A 99 -9.63 -13.54 -1.52
CA ARG A 99 -9.92 -14.94 -1.87
C ARG A 99 -9.63 -15.27 -3.33
N LEU A 100 -9.96 -14.36 -4.26
CA LEU A 100 -9.66 -14.56 -5.68
C LEU A 100 -8.14 -14.53 -5.94
N ALA A 101 -7.42 -13.57 -5.36
CA ALA A 101 -5.97 -13.47 -5.51
C ALA A 101 -5.27 -14.75 -5.01
N ILE A 102 -5.66 -15.24 -3.82
CA ILE A 102 -5.13 -16.49 -3.25
C ILE A 102 -5.47 -17.67 -4.16
N LYS A 103 -6.72 -17.81 -4.59
CA LYS A 103 -7.18 -18.89 -5.50
C LYS A 103 -6.38 -18.92 -6.79
N TYR A 104 -6.02 -17.75 -7.33
CA TYR A 104 -5.29 -17.63 -8.59
C TYR A 104 -3.76 -17.62 -8.41
N GLY A 105 -3.28 -17.78 -7.17
CA GLY A 105 -1.85 -17.72 -6.86
C GLY A 105 -1.20 -16.39 -7.21
N GLN A 106 -1.94 -15.28 -7.07
CA GLN A 106 -1.42 -13.95 -7.32
C GLN A 106 -0.79 -13.37 -6.06
N ARG A 107 0.43 -12.88 -6.19
CA ARG A 107 1.15 -12.15 -5.16
C ARG A 107 0.79 -10.66 -5.26
N LEU A 108 0.11 -10.15 -4.24
CA LEU A 108 -0.25 -8.74 -4.15
C LEU A 108 0.74 -8.02 -3.22
N SER A 109 1.02 -6.75 -3.52
CA SER A 109 1.88 -5.91 -2.68
C SER A 109 1.37 -4.47 -2.66
N PHE A 110 1.84 -3.69 -1.68
CA PHE A 110 1.69 -2.24 -1.66
C PHE A 110 3.03 -1.54 -1.72
N HIS A 111 3.01 -0.31 -2.24
CA HIS A 111 4.11 0.62 -2.11
C HIS A 111 3.51 1.99 -1.71
N PRO A 112 3.38 2.26 -0.41
CA PRO A 112 2.92 3.55 0.10
C PRO A 112 3.73 4.71 -0.49
N GLY A 113 3.10 5.88 -0.56
CA GLY A 113 3.74 7.05 -1.18
C GLY A 113 5.02 7.51 -0.47
N PRO A 114 5.84 8.35 -1.12
CA PRO A 114 7.15 8.76 -0.61
C PRO A 114 7.10 9.63 0.66
N PHE A 115 5.91 9.99 1.10
CA PHE A 115 5.70 10.74 2.34
C PHE A 115 5.69 9.86 3.59
N ASN A 116 5.80 8.54 3.44
CA ASN A 116 5.91 7.59 4.55
C ASN A 116 7.36 7.55 5.05
N VAL A 117 7.65 8.28 6.12
CA VAL A 117 9.00 8.61 6.61
C VAL A 117 9.16 8.27 8.08
N LEU A 118 9.37 7.00 8.42
CA LEU A 118 9.59 6.54 9.80
C LEU A 118 10.83 7.18 10.45
N GLY A 119 11.87 7.53 9.67
CA GLY A 119 13.08 8.19 10.14
C GLY A 119 12.98 9.70 10.36
N SER A 120 11.80 10.32 10.11
CA SER A 120 11.62 11.77 10.25
C SER A 120 11.86 12.26 11.69
N PRO A 121 12.54 13.41 11.89
CA PRO A 121 12.61 14.08 13.18
C PRO A 121 11.29 14.77 13.56
N ASN A 122 10.33 14.88 12.64
CA ASN A 122 9.02 15.49 12.89
C ASN A 122 8.01 14.43 13.38
N PRO A 123 7.59 14.47 14.65
CA PRO A 123 6.71 13.46 15.23
C PRO A 123 5.32 13.41 14.58
N VAL A 124 4.83 14.53 14.04
CA VAL A 124 3.53 14.58 13.35
C VAL A 124 3.59 13.75 12.06
N LEU A 125 4.69 13.83 11.30
CA LEU A 125 4.88 13.03 10.11
C LEU A 125 5.04 11.54 10.45
N VAL A 126 5.77 11.22 11.51
CA VAL A 126 5.92 9.83 11.99
C VAL A 126 4.55 9.25 12.38
N THR A 127 3.73 10.00 13.12
CA THR A 127 2.38 9.54 13.50
C THR A 127 1.51 9.24 12.28
N LYS A 128 1.51 10.13 11.27
CA LYS A 128 0.77 9.91 10.03
C LYS A 128 1.29 8.71 9.25
N THR A 129 2.61 8.56 9.17
CA THR A 129 3.26 7.39 8.53
C THR A 129 2.86 6.10 9.23
N THR A 130 2.96 6.05 10.56
CA THR A 130 2.56 4.87 11.35
C THR A 130 1.11 4.50 11.09
N LYS A 131 0.23 5.49 11.08
CA LYS A 131 -1.19 5.28 10.78
C LYS A 131 -1.40 4.71 9.38
N GLU A 132 -0.79 5.31 8.36
CA GLU A 132 -0.93 4.86 6.96
C GLU A 132 -0.39 3.45 6.75
N LEU A 133 0.76 3.10 7.34
CA LEU A 133 1.32 1.75 7.26
C LEU A 133 0.45 0.72 7.97
N ASN A 134 -0.08 1.05 9.15
CA ASN A 134 -0.98 0.17 9.89
C ASN A 134 -2.30 -0.06 9.13
N GLN A 135 -2.87 0.97 8.54
CA GLN A 135 -4.08 0.84 7.71
C GLN A 135 -3.83 0.08 6.41
N THR A 136 -2.64 0.25 5.81
CA THR A 136 -2.24 -0.56 4.65
C THR A 136 -2.20 -2.05 5.02
N ALA A 137 -1.65 -2.39 6.18
CA ALA A 137 -1.65 -3.76 6.69
C ALA A 137 -3.07 -4.25 7.02
N GLU A 138 -3.92 -3.41 7.62
CA GLU A 138 -5.33 -3.72 7.90
C GLU A 138 -6.11 -4.06 6.62
N ILE A 139 -5.89 -3.32 5.52
CA ILE A 139 -6.50 -3.63 4.22
C ILE A 139 -6.10 -5.05 3.78
N MET A 140 -4.83 -5.40 3.90
CA MET A 140 -4.33 -6.73 3.53
C MET A 140 -4.86 -7.82 4.45
N ASP A 141 -5.06 -7.53 5.75
CA ASP A 141 -5.69 -8.44 6.71
C ASP A 141 -7.17 -8.67 6.38
N ILE A 142 -7.92 -7.62 6.02
CA ILE A 142 -9.31 -7.73 5.54
C ILE A 142 -9.38 -8.61 4.29
N MET A 143 -8.40 -8.53 3.40
CA MET A 143 -8.29 -9.40 2.22
C MET A 143 -7.97 -10.85 2.58
N GLY A 144 -7.53 -11.15 3.81
CA GLY A 144 -7.11 -12.48 4.25
C GLY A 144 -5.74 -12.91 3.70
N LEU A 145 -4.90 -11.94 3.32
CA LEU A 145 -3.53 -12.21 2.88
C LEU A 145 -2.65 -12.53 4.09
N GLU A 146 -1.74 -13.48 3.94
CA GLU A 146 -0.83 -13.90 5.01
C GLU A 146 0.00 -12.71 5.53
N GLN A 147 0.22 -12.66 6.85
CA GLN A 147 1.07 -11.66 7.50
C GLN A 147 2.55 -12.04 7.36
N SER A 148 3.08 -11.84 6.16
CA SER A 148 4.46 -12.16 5.83
C SER A 148 4.99 -11.25 4.71
N ASN A 149 6.30 -11.26 4.50
CA ASN A 149 6.95 -10.55 3.40
C ASN A 149 6.64 -11.16 2.00
N HIS A 150 5.85 -12.24 1.94
CA HIS A 150 5.29 -12.72 0.68
C HIS A 150 4.27 -11.72 0.10
N TYR A 151 3.51 -11.05 0.99
CA TYR A 151 2.62 -9.94 0.64
C TYR A 151 3.17 -8.64 1.23
N PRO A 152 4.19 -8.03 0.60
CA PRO A 152 4.94 -6.96 1.22
C PRO A 152 4.24 -5.60 1.16
N ILE A 153 4.53 -4.80 2.17
CA ILE A 153 4.40 -3.35 2.15
C ILE A 153 5.81 -2.80 1.95
N ASN A 154 6.10 -2.31 0.74
CA ASN A 154 7.43 -1.85 0.37
C ASN A 154 7.55 -0.33 0.56
N ILE A 155 8.56 0.14 1.29
CA ILE A 155 8.84 1.57 1.47
C ILE A 155 10.33 1.85 1.33
N HIS A 156 10.66 3.10 1.01
CA HIS A 156 12.04 3.60 1.13
C HIS A 156 12.31 4.11 2.55
N CYS A 157 13.57 4.13 2.95
CA CYS A 157 13.98 4.79 4.19
C CYS A 157 13.80 6.31 4.11
N ASN A 158 13.90 6.88 2.91
CA ASN A 158 13.73 8.29 2.56
C ASN A 158 14.78 9.22 3.21
N GLY A 159 14.41 10.42 3.62
CA GLY A 159 15.30 11.51 4.00
C GLY A 159 16.39 11.16 5.00
N VAL A 160 17.58 11.69 4.78
CA VAL A 160 18.78 11.51 5.62
C VAL A 160 18.79 12.47 6.84
N TYR A 161 18.11 13.61 6.74
CA TYR A 161 17.99 14.63 7.81
C TYR A 161 19.34 15.05 8.43
N GLY A 162 20.41 15.12 7.60
CA GLY A 162 21.73 15.54 8.00
C GLY A 162 22.60 14.46 8.67
N ASP A 163 22.02 13.38 9.16
CA ASP A 163 22.71 12.26 9.82
C ASP A 163 22.01 10.94 9.52
N LYS A 164 22.65 10.12 8.67
CA LYS A 164 22.13 8.79 8.27
C LYS A 164 21.95 7.86 9.47
N LYS A 165 22.97 7.81 10.38
CA LYS A 165 22.95 6.89 11.50
C LYS A 165 21.83 7.22 12.49
N ALA A 166 21.71 8.49 12.86
CA ALA A 166 20.63 8.95 13.73
C ALA A 166 19.24 8.74 13.10
N THR A 167 19.14 8.88 11.77
CA THR A 167 17.89 8.65 11.04
C THR A 167 17.52 7.16 11.02
N LEU A 168 18.47 6.26 10.78
CA LEU A 168 18.21 4.82 10.86
C LEU A 168 17.83 4.37 12.26
N GLN A 169 18.43 4.96 13.30
CA GLN A 169 18.03 4.69 14.68
C GLN A 169 16.58 5.11 14.94
N ARG A 170 16.18 6.34 14.55
CA ARG A 170 14.78 6.79 14.65
C ARG A 170 13.83 5.90 13.86
N TRP A 171 14.24 5.50 12.65
CA TRP A 171 13.46 4.60 11.81
C TRP A 171 13.20 3.27 12.51
N SER A 172 14.27 2.66 13.06
CA SER A 172 14.17 1.40 13.82
C SER A 172 13.30 1.52 15.07
N ASP A 173 13.41 2.64 15.80
CA ASP A 173 12.60 2.85 17.01
C ASP A 173 11.11 3.06 16.65
N ASN A 174 10.83 3.80 15.57
CA ASN A 174 9.45 4.01 15.11
C ASN A 174 8.84 2.77 14.44
N TYR A 175 9.64 1.90 13.83
CA TYR A 175 9.19 0.61 13.32
C TYR A 175 8.53 -0.25 14.41
N LYS A 176 9.06 -0.23 15.65
CA LYS A 176 8.53 -0.96 16.79
C LYS A 176 7.11 -0.52 17.18
N ASN A 177 6.69 0.68 16.76
CA ASN A 177 5.36 1.21 17.04
C ASN A 177 4.32 0.81 15.96
N LEU A 178 4.74 0.13 14.91
CA LEU A 178 3.82 -0.42 13.92
C LEU A 178 3.04 -1.62 14.49
N SER A 179 1.86 -1.87 13.92
CA SER A 179 1.12 -3.09 14.24
C SER A 179 1.92 -4.35 13.87
N VAL A 180 1.65 -5.46 14.55
CA VAL A 180 2.30 -6.75 14.24
C VAL A 180 2.16 -7.12 12.77
N SER A 181 0.98 -6.89 12.21
CA SER A 181 0.69 -7.12 10.79
C SER A 181 1.54 -6.26 9.86
N ALA A 182 1.70 -4.97 10.18
CA ALA A 182 2.55 -4.07 9.40
C ALA A 182 4.02 -4.46 9.50
N GLN A 183 4.52 -4.77 10.70
CA GLN A 183 5.90 -5.23 10.92
C GLN A 183 6.22 -6.51 10.12
N ALA A 184 5.30 -7.48 10.11
CA ALA A 184 5.49 -8.75 9.41
C ALA A 184 5.56 -8.61 7.89
N ARG A 185 4.97 -7.54 7.34
CA ARG A 185 4.89 -7.28 5.89
C ARG A 185 5.90 -6.26 5.38
N LEU A 186 6.43 -5.41 6.28
CA LEU A 186 7.26 -4.28 5.85
C LEU A 186 8.58 -4.76 5.27
N VAL A 187 8.89 -4.28 4.08
CA VAL A 187 10.21 -4.43 3.44
C VAL A 187 10.73 -3.06 3.06
N VAL A 188 12.06 -2.90 3.15
CA VAL A 188 12.72 -1.63 2.87
C VAL A 188 13.47 -1.74 1.57
N GLU A 189 13.24 -0.77 0.68
CA GLU A 189 13.91 -0.65 -0.61
C GLU A 189 15.05 0.37 -0.49
N ASN A 190 16.22 0.04 -1.06
CA ASN A 190 17.32 1.00 -1.16
C ASN A 190 16.98 2.13 -2.12
N ASP A 191 17.66 3.25 -1.97
CA ASP A 191 17.45 4.43 -2.82
C ASP A 191 18.38 4.44 -4.03
N ASP A 192 17.94 5.06 -5.13
CA ASP A 192 18.73 5.21 -6.37
C ASP A 192 19.83 6.28 -6.27
N LYS A 193 19.77 7.14 -5.25
CA LYS A 193 20.71 8.25 -5.07
C LYS A 193 21.82 7.86 -4.11
N GLY A 194 23.08 8.03 -4.49
CA GLY A 194 24.24 7.74 -3.64
C GLY A 194 24.30 8.53 -2.32
N SER A 195 23.59 9.67 -2.23
CA SER A 195 23.44 10.44 -0.99
C SER A 195 22.39 9.88 -0.02
N MET A 196 21.57 8.95 -0.47
CA MET A 196 20.51 8.26 0.30
C MET A 196 21.03 6.91 0.84
N TYR A 197 20.16 5.95 1.02
CA TYR A 197 20.48 4.67 1.66
C TYR A 197 20.77 3.58 0.62
N SER A 198 21.99 3.06 0.66
CA SER A 198 22.39 1.87 -0.08
C SER A 198 21.87 0.59 0.61
N VAL A 199 22.00 -0.54 -0.08
CA VAL A 199 21.73 -1.87 0.53
C VAL A 199 22.58 -2.08 1.79
N GLN A 200 23.86 -1.64 1.76
CA GLN A 200 24.77 -1.77 2.91
C GLN A 200 24.35 -0.91 4.10
N ASP A 201 23.74 0.26 3.87
CA ASP A 201 23.21 1.11 4.95
C ASP A 201 22.00 0.47 5.64
N LEU A 202 21.23 -0.36 4.90
CA LEU A 202 19.98 -0.96 5.37
C LEU A 202 20.14 -2.37 5.95
N TYR A 203 21.28 -3.02 5.71
CA TYR A 203 21.61 -4.37 6.18
C TYR A 203 22.24 -4.34 7.56
#